data_2a966646ffd8727afd0b587324b28cf4
#
_entry.id   2a966646ffd8727afd0b587324b28cf4
#
_cell.length_a   1.000
_cell.length_b   1.000
_cell.length_c   1.000
_cell.angle_alpha   90.00
_cell.angle_beta   90.00
_cell.angle_gamma   90.00
#
_symmetry.space_group_name_H-M   'P 1'
#
loop_
_entity.id
_entity.type
_entity.pdbx_description
1 polymer ?
#
loop_
_entity_poly.entity_id
_entity_poly.type
_entity_poly.pdbx_seq_one_letter_code
_entity_poly.pdbx_strand_id
1 'polypeptide(L)'
;APAHMQCSQHATSKIKPMSLSMLHWILAHSDKAMLKALPNYVDGLSILEGSDASFVCQGNGCKLGKAKHIHFPPNLKPKTTVVGAEVSIDYKSSKCPAIITGNTGFFLYKDRASRFRFMYSTDNKRAETQMGGYLLFSHFLYQHGHIIRHVNFDGGGEFINHTFTKYLDDRWIQWTHTTT
;
A
#
# COMPACT_ATOMS: atom_id res chain seq x y z
N ALA A 1 -7.52 -37.33 36.48
CA ALA A 1 -7.00 -36.06 36.99
C ALA A 1 -5.95 -35.56 36.03
N PRO A 2 -6.04 -34.35 35.44
CA PRO A 2 -5.02 -33.84 34.59
C PRO A 2 -3.85 -33.32 35.43
N ALA A 3 -2.64 -33.72 35.05
CA ALA A 3 -1.39 -33.29 35.66
C ALA A 3 -1.20 -31.78 35.42
N HIS A 4 -1.17 -31.00 36.49
CA HIS A 4 -0.71 -29.63 36.46
C HIS A 4 0.78 -29.58 36.09
N MET A 5 1.08 -29.10 34.92
CA MET A 5 2.44 -28.72 34.53
C MET A 5 2.82 -27.49 35.37
N GLN A 6 3.64 -27.72 36.41
CA GLN A 6 4.28 -26.65 37.15
C GLN A 6 5.30 -25.98 36.22
N CYS A 7 4.97 -24.76 35.79
CA CYS A 7 5.91 -23.88 35.10
C CYS A 7 7.06 -23.57 36.10
N SER A 8 8.27 -24.06 35.81
CA SER A 8 9.44 -23.78 36.61
C SER A 8 9.68 -22.29 36.74
N GLN A 9 9.80 -21.78 37.96
CA GLN A 9 10.21 -20.41 38.25
C GLN A 9 11.58 -20.18 37.62
N HIS A 10 11.61 -19.50 36.51
CA HIS A 10 12.88 -19.01 35.93
C HIS A 10 13.51 -18.04 36.94
N ALA A 11 14.74 -18.34 37.32
CA ALA A 11 15.59 -17.50 38.12
C ALA A 11 15.56 -16.07 37.56
N THR A 12 15.20 -15.11 38.36
CA THR A 12 15.25 -13.68 38.04
C THR A 12 16.71 -13.28 37.82
N SER A 13 17.20 -13.47 36.59
CA SER A 13 18.46 -12.88 36.17
C SER A 13 18.33 -11.37 36.37
N LYS A 14 19.30 -10.75 37.07
CA LYS A 14 19.31 -9.30 37.27
C LYS A 14 19.23 -8.60 35.93
N ILE A 15 18.06 -8.06 35.64
CA ILE A 15 17.76 -7.36 34.39
C ILE A 15 18.65 -6.11 34.34
N LYS A 16 19.52 -6.06 33.34
CA LYS A 16 20.39 -4.92 33.16
C LYS A 16 19.59 -3.83 32.41
N PRO A 17 19.36 -2.65 33.03
CA PRO A 17 18.61 -1.61 32.34
C PRO A 17 19.32 -1.18 31.06
N MET A 18 18.57 -0.99 29.99
CA MET A 18 19.09 -0.61 28.68
C MET A 18 18.75 0.84 28.38
N SER A 19 19.67 1.56 27.73
CA SER A 19 19.37 2.91 27.27
C SER A 19 18.40 2.90 26.10
N LEU A 20 17.58 3.95 25.97
CA LEU A 20 16.68 4.11 24.82
C LEU A 20 17.44 4.13 23.49
N SER A 21 18.65 4.69 23.47
CA SER A 21 19.51 4.69 22.29
C SER A 21 19.87 3.25 21.86
N MET A 22 20.26 2.40 22.80
CA MET A 22 20.62 1.01 22.51
C MET A 22 19.40 0.21 22.02
N LEU A 23 18.25 0.37 22.68
CA LEU A 23 17.00 -0.26 22.24
C LEU A 23 16.58 0.17 20.84
N HIS A 24 16.74 1.45 20.52
CA HIS A 24 16.46 2.01 19.21
C HIS A 24 17.31 1.35 18.10
N TRP A 25 18.59 1.13 18.35
CA TRP A 25 19.47 0.43 17.41
C TRP A 25 19.11 -1.05 17.26
N ILE A 26 18.93 -1.75 18.37
CA ILE A 26 18.59 -3.18 18.37
C ILE A 26 17.25 -3.44 17.65
N LEU A 27 16.28 -2.56 17.84
CA LEU A 27 14.93 -2.68 17.27
C LEU A 27 14.75 -1.92 15.95
N ALA A 28 15.80 -1.90 15.13
CA ALA A 28 15.79 -1.34 13.79
C ALA A 28 15.19 0.08 13.71
N HIS A 29 15.65 0.95 14.61
CA HIS A 29 15.24 2.36 14.66
C HIS A 29 13.76 2.62 14.98
N SER A 30 13.13 1.76 15.77
CA SER A 30 11.74 1.90 16.21
C SER A 30 11.46 3.26 16.87
N ASP A 31 10.22 3.68 16.85
CA ASP A 31 9.81 4.98 17.41
C ASP A 31 10.00 5.06 18.93
N LYS A 32 10.33 6.25 19.42
CA LYS A 32 10.61 6.52 20.84
C LYS A 32 9.44 6.20 21.77
N ALA A 33 8.21 6.51 21.33
CA ALA A 33 7.03 6.22 22.13
C ALA A 33 6.81 4.71 22.27
N MET A 34 7.03 3.97 21.19
CA MET A 34 6.96 2.50 21.18
C MET A 34 8.02 1.88 22.10
N LEU A 35 9.26 2.39 22.05
CA LEU A 35 10.33 1.90 22.91
C LEU A 35 10.06 2.11 24.39
N LYS A 36 9.46 3.24 24.75
CA LYS A 36 9.06 3.55 26.14
C LYS A 36 7.94 2.64 26.65
N ALA A 37 7.04 2.23 25.77
CA ALA A 37 5.95 1.33 26.12
C ALA A 37 6.39 -0.14 26.23
N LEU A 38 7.53 -0.50 25.64
CA LEU A 38 7.98 -1.88 25.51
C LEU A 38 8.11 -2.64 26.84
N PRO A 39 8.60 -2.05 27.96
CA PRO A 39 8.64 -2.72 29.24
C PRO A 39 7.29 -3.19 29.78
N ASN A 40 6.18 -2.64 29.30
CA ASN A 40 4.84 -3.08 29.67
C ASN A 40 4.40 -4.38 29.00
N TYR A 41 5.14 -4.80 27.95
CA TYR A 41 4.79 -5.96 27.10
C TYR A 41 5.86 -7.04 27.10
N VAL A 42 7.06 -6.72 27.57
CA VAL A 42 8.22 -7.64 27.55
C VAL A 42 8.78 -7.79 28.94
N ASP A 43 8.62 -9.00 29.48
CA ASP A 43 9.20 -9.34 30.78
C ASP A 43 10.73 -9.29 30.72
N GLY A 44 11.33 -8.76 31.75
CA GLY A 44 12.78 -8.72 31.84
C GLY A 44 13.45 -7.54 31.12
N LEU A 45 12.69 -6.59 30.61
CA LEU A 45 13.22 -5.35 30.02
C LEU A 45 12.98 -4.16 30.95
N SER A 46 14.04 -3.39 31.24
CA SER A 46 13.93 -2.11 31.91
C SER A 46 14.70 -1.03 31.17
N ILE A 47 14.21 0.19 31.21
CA ILE A 47 14.84 1.34 30.56
C ILE A 47 15.63 2.12 31.61
N LEU A 48 16.85 2.52 31.26
CA LEU A 48 17.70 3.34 32.10
C LEU A 48 17.06 4.72 32.30
N GLU A 49 16.87 5.12 33.55
CA GLU A 49 16.33 6.44 33.88
C GLU A 49 17.24 7.55 33.33
N GLY A 50 16.63 8.63 32.84
CA GLY A 50 17.38 9.77 32.28
C GLY A 50 17.90 9.57 30.86
N SER A 51 17.81 8.34 30.28
CA SER A 51 18.27 8.06 28.92
C SER A 51 17.43 8.74 27.83
N ASP A 52 16.32 9.36 28.22
CA ASP A 52 15.36 10.03 27.33
C ASP A 52 15.80 11.41 26.88
N ALA A 53 16.44 12.18 27.76
CA ALA A 53 16.78 13.59 27.51
C ALA A 53 17.83 13.77 26.38
N SER A 54 18.71 12.79 26.18
CA SER A 54 19.80 12.84 25.20
C SER A 54 19.54 12.03 23.93
N PHE A 55 18.36 11.42 23.81
CA PHE A 55 18.08 10.50 22.70
C PHE A 55 17.70 11.22 21.41
N VAL A 56 18.68 11.46 20.57
CA VAL A 56 18.51 11.91 19.18
C VAL A 56 19.26 10.94 18.26
N CYS A 57 18.53 10.20 17.44
CA CYS A 57 19.18 9.35 16.44
C CYS A 57 19.77 10.21 15.32
N GLN A 58 21.10 10.18 15.19
CA GLN A 58 21.83 10.88 14.13
C GLN A 58 21.90 10.09 12.83
N GLY A 59 21.39 8.87 12.79
CA GLY A 59 21.44 8.00 11.62
C GLY A 59 20.61 8.54 10.45
N ASN A 60 21.20 8.53 9.24
CA ASN A 60 20.50 8.95 8.03
C ASN A 60 19.24 8.11 7.77
N GLY A 61 19.26 6.82 8.12
CA GLY A 61 18.07 5.95 8.02
C GLY A 61 16.88 6.46 8.84
N CYS A 62 17.11 6.97 10.07
CA CYS A 62 16.06 7.58 10.88
C CYS A 62 15.58 8.91 10.31
N LYS A 63 16.49 9.75 9.82
CA LYS A 63 16.14 11.05 9.23
C LYS A 63 15.29 10.85 7.97
N LEU A 64 15.67 9.92 7.09
CA LEU A 64 14.96 9.62 5.87
C LEU A 64 13.68 8.81 6.11
N GLY A 65 13.73 7.77 6.96
CA GLY A 65 12.58 6.91 7.24
C GLY A 65 11.48 7.57 8.06
N LYS A 66 11.82 8.60 8.87
CA LYS A 66 10.87 9.40 9.63
C LYS A 66 10.56 10.76 9.00
N ALA A 67 11.15 11.05 7.83
CA ALA A 67 10.77 12.21 7.05
C ALA A 67 9.27 12.09 6.74
N LYS A 68 8.48 12.97 7.32
CA LYS A 68 7.04 13.03 7.01
C LYS A 68 6.93 13.35 5.52
N HIS A 69 6.26 12.47 4.78
CA HIS A 69 5.78 12.82 3.45
C HIS A 69 5.07 14.16 3.57
N ILE A 70 5.54 15.16 2.80
CA ILE A 70 4.78 16.40 2.65
C ILE A 70 3.42 15.97 2.14
N HIS A 71 2.39 16.18 2.93
CA HIS A 71 1.03 15.95 2.46
C HIS A 71 0.84 16.87 1.27
N PHE A 72 0.70 16.28 0.08
CA PHE A 72 0.18 17.04 -1.04
C PHE A 72 -1.12 17.70 -0.57
N PRO A 73 -1.34 18.99 -0.89
CA PRO A 73 -2.59 19.65 -0.55
C PRO A 73 -3.75 18.76 -1.02
N PRO A 74 -4.80 18.61 -0.19
CA PRO A 74 -5.92 17.77 -0.55
C PRO A 74 -6.39 18.17 -1.94
N ASN A 75 -6.50 17.22 -2.85
CA ASN A 75 -6.96 17.46 -4.21
C ASN A 75 -8.27 18.22 -4.14
N LEU A 76 -8.26 19.48 -4.53
CA LEU A 76 -9.42 20.38 -4.50
C LEU A 76 -10.53 19.96 -5.50
N LYS A 77 -10.28 18.95 -6.35
CA LYS A 77 -11.31 18.38 -7.20
C LYS A 77 -12.39 17.71 -6.34
N PRO A 78 -13.64 18.14 -6.45
CA PRO A 78 -14.72 17.51 -5.71
C PRO A 78 -14.74 16.01 -5.99
N LYS A 79 -14.93 15.24 -4.93
CA LYS A 79 -14.96 13.77 -5.04
C LYS A 79 -16.24 13.39 -5.77
N THR A 80 -16.11 12.68 -6.89
CA THR A 80 -17.29 12.14 -7.56
C THR A 80 -18.05 11.18 -6.63
N THR A 81 -19.36 11.27 -6.63
CA THR A 81 -20.27 10.39 -5.87
C THR A 81 -20.97 9.38 -6.77
N VAL A 82 -20.85 9.56 -8.10
CA VAL A 82 -21.50 8.68 -9.09
C VAL A 82 -20.57 7.54 -9.45
N VAL A 83 -21.01 6.31 -9.24
CA VAL A 83 -20.27 5.09 -9.60
C VAL A 83 -20.10 5.03 -11.12
N GLY A 84 -18.90 4.71 -11.59
CA GLY A 84 -18.54 4.69 -12.99
C GLY A 84 -18.19 6.07 -13.57
N ALA A 85 -18.49 7.19 -12.89
CA ALA A 85 -18.18 8.51 -13.43
C ALA A 85 -16.67 8.73 -13.66
N GLU A 86 -15.83 8.19 -12.81
CA GLU A 86 -14.37 8.30 -12.93
C GLU A 86 -13.70 7.01 -12.48
N VAL A 87 -12.95 6.40 -13.37
CA VAL A 87 -12.20 5.16 -13.18
C VAL A 87 -10.72 5.42 -13.35
N SER A 88 -9.90 4.90 -12.44
CA SER A 88 -8.43 4.89 -12.61
C SER A 88 -7.94 3.49 -12.97
N ILE A 89 -6.97 3.44 -13.88
CA ILE A 89 -6.31 2.21 -14.30
C ILE A 89 -4.83 2.32 -13.95
N ASP A 90 -4.29 1.26 -13.35
CA ASP A 90 -2.89 1.15 -12.98
C ASP A 90 -2.40 -0.27 -13.28
N TYR A 91 -1.12 -0.42 -13.60
CA TYR A 91 -0.49 -1.72 -13.78
C TYR A 91 0.52 -1.96 -12.66
N LYS A 92 0.46 -3.14 -12.07
CA LYS A 92 1.42 -3.57 -11.08
C LYS A 92 2.08 -4.87 -11.51
N SER A 93 3.41 -4.88 -11.54
CA SER A 93 4.20 -6.11 -11.73
C SER A 93 4.53 -6.73 -10.37
N SER A 94 4.60 -8.05 -10.36
CA SER A 94 5.08 -8.84 -9.23
C SER A 94 6.40 -9.50 -9.59
N LYS A 95 7.32 -9.55 -8.65
CA LYS A 95 8.57 -10.33 -8.82
C LYS A 95 8.33 -11.84 -8.73
N CYS A 96 7.24 -12.24 -8.06
CA CYS A 96 6.86 -13.64 -7.91
C CYS A 96 5.63 -13.92 -8.79
N PRO A 97 5.70 -14.93 -9.69
CA PRO A 97 4.53 -15.36 -10.47
C PRO A 97 3.42 -15.86 -9.56
N ALA A 98 2.18 -15.67 -9.99
CA ALA A 98 1.02 -16.23 -9.30
C ALA A 98 1.04 -17.77 -9.39
N ILE A 99 0.81 -18.44 -8.27
CA ILE A 99 0.96 -19.92 -8.13
C ILE A 99 0.08 -20.67 -9.14
N ILE A 100 -1.13 -20.20 -9.39
CA ILE A 100 -2.12 -20.91 -10.23
C ILE A 100 -1.95 -20.55 -11.70
N THR A 101 -1.77 -19.27 -12.02
CA THR A 101 -1.80 -18.78 -13.40
C THR A 101 -0.43 -18.52 -14.01
N GLY A 102 0.62 -18.48 -13.19
CA GLY A 102 1.96 -18.07 -13.61
C GLY A 102 2.11 -16.59 -13.95
N ASN A 103 1.06 -15.80 -13.85
CA ASN A 103 1.04 -14.39 -14.21
C ASN A 103 1.97 -13.56 -13.31
N THR A 104 2.69 -12.63 -13.91
CA THR A 104 3.68 -11.78 -13.22
C THR A 104 3.19 -10.35 -13.01
N GLY A 105 1.94 -10.06 -13.29
CA GLY A 105 1.37 -8.73 -13.10
C GLY A 105 -0.15 -8.73 -13.13
N PHE A 106 -0.70 -7.54 -12.95
CA PHE A 106 -2.13 -7.32 -13.07
C PHE A 106 -2.45 -5.86 -13.39
N PHE A 107 -3.53 -5.65 -14.12
CA PHE A 107 -4.18 -4.35 -14.25
C PHE A 107 -5.17 -4.17 -13.11
N LEU A 108 -5.11 -3.02 -12.45
CA LEU A 108 -6.02 -2.63 -11.38
C LEU A 108 -6.94 -1.51 -11.88
N TYR A 109 -8.21 -1.79 -11.96
CA TYR A 109 -9.27 -0.84 -12.30
C TYR A 109 -9.96 -0.42 -11.00
N LYS A 110 -10.01 0.88 -10.74
CA LYS A 110 -10.57 1.41 -9.50
C LYS A 110 -11.62 2.47 -9.80
N ASP A 111 -12.84 2.24 -9.39
CA ASP A 111 -13.87 3.28 -9.37
C ASP A 111 -13.61 4.29 -8.25
N ARG A 112 -13.66 5.58 -8.59
CA ARG A 112 -13.32 6.65 -7.64
C ARG A 112 -14.44 6.90 -6.62
N ALA A 113 -15.70 6.71 -7.01
CA ALA A 113 -16.85 6.95 -6.15
C ALA A 113 -16.99 5.85 -5.09
N SER A 114 -17.19 4.61 -5.53
CA SER A 114 -17.40 3.45 -4.64
C SER A 114 -16.11 2.93 -4.02
N ARG A 115 -14.94 3.28 -4.59
CA ARG A 115 -13.63 2.67 -4.30
C ARG A 115 -13.53 1.20 -4.65
N PHE A 116 -14.50 0.66 -5.37
CA PHE A 116 -14.45 -0.71 -5.86
C PHE A 116 -13.20 -0.91 -6.72
N ARG A 117 -12.57 -2.06 -6.55
CA ARG A 117 -11.35 -2.44 -7.27
C ARG A 117 -11.59 -3.74 -7.99
N PHE A 118 -11.32 -3.73 -9.29
CA PHE A 118 -11.33 -4.92 -10.13
C PHE A 118 -9.90 -5.21 -10.57
N MET A 119 -9.47 -6.45 -10.44
CA MET A 119 -8.12 -6.87 -10.77
C MET A 119 -8.16 -7.87 -11.92
N TYR A 120 -7.40 -7.58 -12.98
CA TYR A 120 -7.22 -8.45 -14.11
C TYR A 120 -5.79 -8.95 -14.16
N SER A 121 -5.58 -10.22 -13.81
CA SER A 121 -4.25 -10.86 -13.76
C SER A 121 -3.73 -11.15 -15.15
N THR A 122 -2.45 -10.87 -15.41
CA THR A 122 -1.82 -11.02 -16.73
C THR A 122 -0.31 -11.28 -16.60
N ASP A 123 0.26 -11.87 -17.62
CA ASP A 123 1.71 -12.06 -17.78
C ASP A 123 2.40 -10.92 -18.53
N ASN A 124 1.63 -10.01 -19.14
CA ASN A 124 2.17 -8.96 -19.99
C ASN A 124 1.41 -7.63 -19.87
N LYS A 125 2.03 -6.56 -20.39
CA LYS A 125 1.49 -5.19 -20.44
C LYS A 125 0.95 -4.79 -21.80
N ARG A 126 0.59 -5.75 -22.65
CA ARG A 126 0.16 -5.42 -24.00
C ARG A 126 -1.17 -4.68 -24.02
N ALA A 127 -1.34 -3.85 -25.04
CA ALA A 127 -2.55 -3.05 -25.24
C ALA A 127 -3.81 -3.89 -25.32
N GLU A 128 -3.74 -5.04 -26.01
CA GLU A 128 -4.86 -5.96 -26.16
C GLU A 128 -5.27 -6.56 -24.80
N THR A 129 -4.30 -6.87 -23.96
CA THR A 129 -4.53 -7.41 -22.61
C THR A 129 -5.19 -6.38 -21.72
N GLN A 130 -4.71 -5.14 -21.76
CA GLN A 130 -5.33 -4.01 -21.06
C GLN A 130 -6.78 -3.80 -21.52
N MET A 131 -7.00 -3.80 -22.83
CA MET A 131 -8.33 -3.66 -23.43
C MET A 131 -9.26 -4.78 -22.95
N GLY A 132 -8.79 -6.03 -22.96
CA GLY A 132 -9.57 -7.18 -22.47
C GLY A 132 -10.01 -7.00 -21.02
N GLY A 133 -9.09 -6.62 -20.14
CA GLY A 133 -9.40 -6.32 -18.74
C GLY A 133 -10.37 -5.15 -18.57
N TYR A 134 -10.22 -4.09 -19.37
CA TYR A 134 -11.13 -2.95 -19.36
C TYR A 134 -12.54 -3.34 -19.80
N LEU A 135 -12.68 -4.14 -20.85
CA LEU A 135 -13.98 -4.60 -21.34
C LEU A 135 -14.70 -5.43 -20.29
N LEU A 136 -14.01 -6.34 -19.60
CA LEU A 136 -14.59 -7.14 -18.52
C LEU A 136 -15.07 -6.24 -17.36
N PHE A 137 -14.25 -5.30 -16.95
CA PHE A 137 -14.63 -4.36 -15.90
C PHE A 137 -15.80 -3.45 -16.30
N SER A 138 -15.78 -2.92 -17.52
CA SER A 138 -16.86 -2.10 -18.09
C SER A 138 -18.18 -2.89 -18.16
N HIS A 139 -18.11 -4.14 -18.60
CA HIS A 139 -19.27 -5.02 -18.63
C HIS A 139 -19.82 -5.31 -17.23
N PHE A 140 -18.94 -5.58 -16.26
CA PHE A 140 -19.34 -5.76 -14.86
C PHE A 140 -20.09 -4.52 -14.33
N LEU A 141 -19.55 -3.31 -14.53
CA LEU A 141 -20.22 -2.08 -14.10
C LEU A 141 -21.58 -1.89 -14.81
N TYR A 142 -21.63 -2.17 -16.10
CA TYR A 142 -22.86 -2.07 -16.90
C TYR A 142 -23.97 -2.99 -16.39
N GLN A 143 -23.64 -4.24 -16.03
CA GLN A 143 -24.60 -5.19 -15.42
C GLN A 143 -25.20 -4.69 -14.10
N HIS A 144 -24.48 -3.79 -13.41
CA HIS A 144 -24.93 -3.15 -12.17
C HIS A 144 -25.55 -1.74 -12.40
N GLY A 145 -25.85 -1.38 -13.63
CA GLY A 145 -26.49 -0.11 -13.99
C GLY A 145 -25.53 1.09 -14.01
N HIS A 146 -24.22 0.87 -14.10
CA HIS A 146 -23.22 1.93 -14.10
C HIS A 146 -22.48 2.01 -15.43
N ILE A 147 -22.17 3.23 -15.87
CA ILE A 147 -21.48 3.48 -17.14
C ILE A 147 -20.21 4.28 -16.86
N ILE A 148 -19.09 3.86 -17.45
CA ILE A 148 -17.81 4.57 -17.36
C ILE A 148 -17.89 5.82 -18.24
N ARG A 149 -17.59 6.99 -17.65
CA ARG A 149 -17.59 8.28 -18.35
C ARG A 149 -16.19 8.88 -18.51
N HIS A 150 -15.32 8.61 -17.58
CA HIS A 150 -13.97 9.14 -17.58
C HIS A 150 -12.98 8.10 -17.08
N VAL A 151 -11.85 7.98 -17.78
CA VAL A 151 -10.77 7.05 -17.43
C VAL A 151 -9.48 7.83 -17.18
N ASN A 152 -8.87 7.60 -16.03
CA ASN A 152 -7.54 8.11 -15.70
C ASN A 152 -6.53 6.97 -15.72
N PHE A 153 -5.40 7.16 -16.37
CA PHE A 153 -4.31 6.19 -16.34
C PHE A 153 -2.95 6.87 -16.19
N ASP A 154 -1.96 6.09 -15.81
CA ASP A 154 -0.58 6.56 -15.75
C ASP A 154 -0.05 6.78 -17.17
N GLY A 155 0.88 7.73 -17.33
CA GLY A 155 1.52 8.06 -18.60
C GLY A 155 2.46 6.98 -19.17
N GLY A 156 2.40 5.75 -18.66
CA GLY A 156 3.13 4.63 -19.23
C GLY A 156 2.75 4.37 -20.69
N GLY A 157 3.72 4.08 -21.55
CA GLY A 157 3.49 3.86 -22.98
C GLY A 157 2.48 2.74 -23.30
N GLU A 158 2.27 1.81 -22.35
CA GLU A 158 1.26 0.77 -22.43
C GLU A 158 -0.19 1.32 -22.43
N PHE A 159 -0.40 2.46 -21.79
CA PHE A 159 -1.73 3.09 -21.68
C PHE A 159 -2.02 4.07 -22.81
N ILE A 160 -0.98 4.73 -23.33
CA ILE A 160 -1.09 5.68 -24.44
C ILE A 160 -0.92 4.93 -25.75
N ASN A 161 -1.73 3.90 -25.97
CA ASN A 161 -1.76 3.24 -27.27
C ASN A 161 -2.96 3.70 -28.09
N HIS A 162 -2.75 3.87 -29.37
CA HIS A 162 -3.76 4.36 -30.31
C HIS A 162 -5.05 3.50 -30.31
N THR A 163 -4.94 2.21 -30.08
CA THR A 163 -6.09 1.30 -30.08
C THR A 163 -7.02 1.55 -28.90
N PHE A 164 -6.46 1.72 -27.71
CA PHE A 164 -7.25 1.94 -26.48
C PHE A 164 -7.85 3.34 -26.45
N THR A 165 -7.04 4.37 -26.75
CA THR A 165 -7.53 5.75 -26.78
C THR A 165 -8.60 5.94 -27.84
N LYS A 166 -8.41 5.39 -29.06
CA LYS A 166 -9.42 5.40 -30.08
C LYS A 166 -10.71 4.71 -29.64
N TYR A 167 -10.61 3.58 -28.97
CA TYR A 167 -11.79 2.88 -28.43
C TYR A 167 -12.56 3.77 -27.44
N LEU A 168 -11.88 4.52 -26.59
CA LEU A 168 -12.50 5.44 -25.63
C LEU A 168 -13.16 6.62 -26.38
N ASP A 169 -12.47 7.21 -27.35
CA ASP A 169 -12.95 8.33 -28.16
C ASP A 169 -14.20 7.94 -28.96
N ASP A 170 -14.20 6.78 -29.61
CA ASP A 170 -15.35 6.25 -30.38
C ASP A 170 -16.61 6.05 -29.53
N ARG A 171 -16.45 5.96 -28.19
CA ARG A 171 -17.55 5.80 -27.21
C ARG A 171 -17.82 7.05 -26.37
N TRP A 172 -17.19 8.17 -26.71
CA TRP A 172 -17.34 9.45 -25.98
C TRP A 172 -16.93 9.34 -24.51
N ILE A 173 -16.00 8.42 -24.19
CA ILE A 173 -15.44 8.25 -22.86
C ILE A 173 -14.24 9.19 -22.75
N GLN A 174 -14.32 10.17 -21.85
CA GLN A 174 -13.22 11.07 -21.61
C GLN A 174 -12.04 10.31 -20.98
N TRP A 175 -10.84 10.73 -21.31
CA TRP A 175 -9.66 10.15 -20.69
C TRP A 175 -8.59 11.21 -20.39
N THR A 176 -7.83 10.94 -19.33
CA THR A 176 -6.67 11.76 -18.96
C THR A 176 -5.53 10.85 -18.55
N HIS A 177 -4.32 11.31 -18.75
CA HIS A 177 -3.12 10.64 -18.25
C HIS A 177 -2.33 11.59 -17.36
N THR A 178 -1.69 11.02 -16.33
CA THR A 178 -0.74 11.75 -15.49
C THR A 178 0.62 11.74 -16.18
N THR A 179 1.14 12.91 -16.51
CA THR A 179 2.56 13.05 -16.88
C THR A 179 3.39 12.91 -15.61
N THR A 180 4.22 11.90 -15.52
CA THR A 180 5.28 11.77 -14.51
C THR A 180 6.38 12.77 -14.74
#